data_af10a6b400b500ea35302a144475e91f
#
_entry.id   af10a6b400b500ea35302a144475e91f
#
_cell.length_a   1.000
_cell.length_b   1.000
_cell.length_c   1.000
_cell.angle_alpha   90.00
_cell.angle_beta   90.00
_cell.angle_gamma   90.00
#
_symmetry.space_group_name_H-M   'P 1'
#
loop_
_entity.id
_entity.type
_entity.pdbx_description
1 polymer ?
#
loop_
_entity_poly.entity_id
_entity_poly.type
_entity_poly.pdbx_seq_one_letter_code
_entity_poly.pdbx_strand_id
1 'polypeptide(L)'
;TLNHSSAASDVYKRQVLTIGLAFFFYGKGRIVSLCSSTQIRPHSLPIYHGSFPAILATAPALILMSLWVIADGFVLNQMLIEQFPLELKIEGRQTILILLAQIQNISDGVVVGQPDEWILVLAEKFTNWRNYSDILISFAAVVCSLVGGLYGINRIQPAFRARNAVEVLLMAGLGVCSVIAIITTIGIVFSVIFESIPVSYTHLRAHETSE
;
A
#
# COMPACT_ATOMS: atom_id res chain seq x y z
N THR A 1 -20.05 -0.71 -9.15
CA THR A 1 -18.89 0.07 -9.63
C THR A 1 -17.72 0.09 -8.65
N LEU A 2 -17.93 0.01 -7.34
CA LEU A 2 -16.88 -0.23 -6.32
C LEU A 2 -16.08 -1.52 -6.56
N ASN A 3 -16.58 -2.41 -7.39
CA ASN A 3 -16.00 -3.73 -7.66
C ASN A 3 -14.85 -3.71 -8.68
N HIS A 4 -14.69 -2.68 -9.52
CA HIS A 4 -13.69 -2.69 -10.58
C HIS A 4 -12.28 -2.34 -10.06
N SER A 5 -12.15 -1.34 -9.21
CA SER A 5 -10.87 -0.92 -8.61
C SER A 5 -10.37 -1.95 -7.59
N SER A 6 -11.26 -2.54 -6.78
CA SER A 6 -10.88 -3.62 -5.85
C SER A 6 -10.50 -4.91 -6.58
N ALA A 7 -11.20 -5.25 -7.66
CA ALA A 7 -10.89 -6.44 -8.45
C ALA A 7 -9.52 -6.34 -9.14
N ALA A 8 -9.18 -5.18 -9.71
CA ALA A 8 -7.86 -4.95 -10.30
C ALA A 8 -6.74 -5.07 -9.23
N SER A 9 -6.90 -4.39 -8.09
CA SER A 9 -5.96 -4.47 -6.97
C SER A 9 -5.75 -5.90 -6.47
N ASP A 10 -6.80 -6.71 -6.42
CA ASP A 10 -6.70 -8.10 -5.97
C ASP A 10 -5.99 -9.01 -6.99
N VAL A 11 -6.15 -8.74 -8.29
CA VAL A 11 -5.40 -9.45 -9.33
C VAL A 11 -3.89 -9.24 -9.18
N TYR A 12 -3.45 -8.01 -8.94
CA TYR A 12 -2.02 -7.69 -8.80
C TYR A 12 -1.42 -8.27 -7.52
N LYS A 13 -2.15 -8.24 -6.41
CA LYS A 13 -1.73 -8.93 -5.16
C LYS A 13 -1.55 -10.42 -5.39
N ARG A 14 -2.47 -11.06 -6.10
CA ARG A 14 -2.36 -12.48 -6.46
C ARG A 14 -1.16 -12.75 -7.36
N GLN A 15 -0.85 -11.88 -8.32
CA GLN A 15 0.33 -12.02 -9.17
C GLN A 15 1.63 -12.00 -8.35
N VAL A 16 1.80 -11.03 -7.45
CA VAL A 16 2.98 -10.94 -6.58
C VAL A 16 3.11 -12.17 -5.70
N LEU A 17 2.01 -12.66 -5.12
CA LEU A 17 2.01 -13.88 -4.31
C LEU A 17 2.35 -15.13 -5.14
N THR A 18 1.84 -15.23 -6.37
CA THR A 18 2.14 -16.34 -7.29
C THR A 18 3.61 -16.33 -7.68
N ILE A 19 4.20 -15.16 -7.96
CA ILE A 19 5.63 -14.99 -8.22
C ILE A 19 6.45 -15.45 -6.99
N GLY A 20 6.05 -15.00 -5.79
CA GLY A 20 6.71 -15.43 -4.55
C GLY A 20 6.67 -16.95 -4.34
N LEU A 21 5.52 -17.57 -4.62
CA LEU A 21 5.37 -19.02 -4.55
C LEU A 21 6.25 -19.74 -5.58
N ALA A 22 6.35 -19.22 -6.80
CA ALA A 22 7.24 -19.76 -7.81
C ALA A 22 8.71 -19.69 -7.37
N PHE A 23 9.14 -18.57 -6.80
CA PHE A 23 10.48 -18.42 -6.24
C PHE A 23 10.74 -19.35 -5.04
N PHE A 24 9.72 -19.60 -4.22
CA PHE A 24 9.81 -20.58 -3.13
C PHE A 24 10.13 -21.98 -3.64
N PHE A 25 9.35 -22.50 -4.59
CA PHE A 25 9.56 -23.83 -5.15
C PHE A 25 10.87 -23.93 -5.91
N TYR A 26 11.21 -22.90 -6.69
CA TYR A 26 12.47 -22.86 -7.42
C TYR A 26 13.69 -22.84 -6.48
N GLY A 27 13.68 -22.00 -5.44
CA GLY A 27 14.74 -21.91 -4.45
C GLY A 27 14.94 -23.21 -3.66
N LYS A 28 13.82 -23.86 -3.27
CA LYS A 28 13.84 -25.19 -2.64
C LYS A 28 14.42 -26.25 -3.56
N GLY A 29 14.01 -26.28 -4.83
CA GLY A 29 14.52 -27.25 -5.82
C GLY A 29 15.99 -27.04 -6.12
N ARG A 30 16.43 -25.78 -6.27
CA ARG A 30 17.83 -25.42 -6.56
C ARG A 30 18.80 -25.92 -5.48
N ILE A 31 18.49 -25.74 -4.19
CA ILE A 31 19.38 -26.21 -3.13
C ILE A 31 19.44 -27.74 -3.08
N VAL A 32 18.33 -28.42 -3.29
CA VAL A 32 18.30 -29.90 -3.33
C VAL A 32 19.18 -30.42 -4.48
N SER A 33 19.06 -29.82 -5.68
CA SER A 33 19.88 -30.16 -6.84
C SER A 33 21.38 -29.91 -6.60
N LEU A 34 21.72 -28.74 -6.03
CA LEU A 34 23.12 -28.40 -5.70
C LEU A 34 23.73 -29.39 -4.68
N CYS A 35 22.98 -29.78 -3.67
CA CYS A 35 23.45 -30.68 -2.65
C CYS A 35 23.57 -32.12 -3.16
N SER A 36 22.70 -32.57 -4.06
CA SER A 36 22.80 -33.90 -4.69
C SER A 36 24.00 -34.00 -5.60
N SER A 37 24.36 -32.92 -6.32
CA SER A 37 25.50 -32.90 -7.24
C SER A 37 26.86 -32.83 -6.51
N THR A 38 26.91 -32.14 -5.36
CA THR A 38 28.15 -31.92 -4.60
C THR A 38 28.36 -32.90 -3.41
N GLN A 39 27.36 -33.76 -3.11
CA GLN A 39 27.30 -34.60 -1.92
C GLN A 39 27.51 -33.88 -0.58
N ILE A 40 27.30 -32.54 -0.58
CA ILE A 40 27.42 -31.68 0.61
C ILE A 40 26.02 -31.53 1.25
N ARG A 41 25.95 -31.74 2.57
CA ARG A 41 24.71 -31.47 3.31
C ARG A 41 24.51 -29.97 3.45
N PRO A 42 23.31 -29.42 3.17
CA PRO A 42 23.03 -28.02 3.33
C PRO A 42 23.05 -27.63 4.82
N HIS A 43 23.59 -26.45 5.13
CA HIS A 43 23.65 -25.95 6.51
C HIS A 43 22.26 -25.67 7.12
N SER A 44 21.25 -25.38 6.28
CA SER A 44 19.87 -25.12 6.68
C SER A 44 18.92 -26.00 5.89
N LEU A 45 17.72 -26.26 6.45
CA LEU A 45 16.69 -27.03 5.77
C LEU A 45 16.32 -26.39 4.41
N PRO A 46 16.00 -27.19 3.39
CA PRO A 46 15.66 -26.71 2.05
C PRO A 46 14.46 -25.71 2.03
N ILE A 47 13.58 -25.80 3.03
CA ILE A 47 12.45 -24.89 3.17
C ILE A 47 12.90 -23.44 3.38
N TYR A 48 13.95 -23.19 4.17
CA TYR A 48 14.48 -21.85 4.41
C TYR A 48 15.14 -21.25 3.17
N HIS A 49 15.78 -22.10 2.34
CA HIS A 49 16.33 -21.69 1.06
C HIS A 49 15.25 -21.33 0.03
N GLY A 50 14.06 -21.90 0.14
CA GLY A 50 12.88 -21.47 -0.64
C GLY A 50 12.23 -20.22 -0.07
N SER A 51 12.10 -20.13 1.27
CA SER A 51 11.45 -18.97 1.92
C SER A 51 12.22 -17.67 1.73
N PHE A 52 13.55 -17.72 1.70
CA PHE A 52 14.38 -16.52 1.55
C PHE A 52 14.08 -15.74 0.26
N PRO A 53 14.18 -16.32 -0.95
CA PRO A 53 13.82 -15.62 -2.18
C PRO A 53 12.33 -15.28 -2.27
N ALA A 54 11.46 -16.11 -1.69
CA ALA A 54 10.03 -15.82 -1.66
C ALA A 54 9.71 -14.56 -0.86
N ILE A 55 10.29 -14.39 0.33
CA ILE A 55 10.12 -13.19 1.15
C ILE A 55 10.68 -11.95 0.44
N LEU A 56 11.88 -12.06 -0.15
CA LEU A 56 12.49 -10.97 -0.90
C LEU A 56 11.70 -10.58 -2.17
N ALA A 57 10.98 -11.51 -2.77
CA ALA A 57 10.10 -11.24 -3.89
C ALA A 57 8.79 -10.58 -3.44
N THR A 58 8.19 -11.04 -2.34
CA THR A 58 6.84 -10.60 -1.96
C THR A 58 6.84 -9.39 -1.04
N ALA A 59 7.68 -9.35 -0.01
CA ALA A 59 7.62 -8.32 1.02
C ALA A 59 7.83 -6.89 0.46
N PRO A 60 8.91 -6.59 -0.30
CA PRO A 60 9.10 -5.24 -0.82
C PRO A 60 8.02 -4.82 -1.84
N ALA A 61 7.53 -5.76 -2.65
CA ALA A 61 6.45 -5.47 -3.59
C ALA A 61 5.13 -5.14 -2.88
N LEU A 62 4.77 -5.87 -1.82
CA LEU A 62 3.58 -5.58 -1.02
C LEU A 62 3.71 -4.27 -0.24
N ILE A 63 4.90 -3.95 0.29
CA ILE A 63 5.17 -2.67 0.95
C ILE A 63 5.00 -1.52 -0.05
N LEU A 64 5.57 -1.64 -1.25
CA LEU A 64 5.44 -0.65 -2.32
C LEU A 64 3.98 -0.39 -2.68
N MET A 65 3.18 -1.45 -2.87
CA MET A 65 1.74 -1.34 -3.15
C MET A 65 0.97 -0.69 -2.00
N SER A 66 1.29 -1.05 -0.75
CA SER A 66 0.62 -0.48 0.42
C SER A 66 0.92 1.02 0.59
N LEU A 67 2.17 1.42 0.38
CA LEU A 67 2.56 2.83 0.42
C LEU A 67 1.89 3.62 -0.70
N TRP A 68 1.76 3.02 -1.89
CA TRP A 68 1.09 3.67 -3.01
C TRP A 68 -0.40 3.90 -2.74
N VAL A 69 -1.11 2.90 -2.22
CA VAL A 69 -2.54 3.05 -1.86
C VAL A 69 -2.78 4.24 -0.92
N ILE A 70 -1.83 4.50 0.01
CA ILE A 70 -1.91 5.65 0.91
C ILE A 70 -1.60 6.97 0.17
N ALA A 71 -0.62 6.95 -0.73
CA ALA A 71 -0.15 8.12 -1.45
C ALA A 71 -1.06 8.52 -2.63
N ASP A 72 -1.69 7.55 -3.30
CA ASP A 72 -2.48 7.72 -4.52
C ASP A 72 -3.58 8.75 -4.35
N GLY A 73 -4.39 8.62 -3.30
CA GLY A 73 -5.46 9.58 -3.01
C GLY A 73 -4.94 11.02 -2.80
N PHE A 74 -3.79 11.18 -2.15
CA PHE A 74 -3.20 12.50 -1.96
C PHE A 74 -2.68 13.09 -3.28
N VAL A 75 -1.94 12.31 -4.07
CA VAL A 75 -1.33 12.75 -5.33
C VAL A 75 -2.40 13.10 -6.36
N LEU A 76 -3.37 12.20 -6.58
CA LEU A 76 -4.43 12.42 -7.58
C LEU A 76 -5.34 13.59 -7.20
N ASN A 77 -5.67 13.77 -5.92
CA ASN A 77 -6.46 14.92 -5.48
C ASN A 77 -5.73 16.24 -5.67
N GLN A 78 -4.42 16.30 -5.42
CA GLN A 78 -3.64 17.51 -5.69
C GLN A 78 -3.61 17.83 -7.18
N MET A 79 -3.36 16.85 -8.03
CA MET A 79 -3.39 17.01 -9.48
C MET A 79 -4.76 17.49 -9.99
N LEU A 80 -5.85 17.02 -9.37
CA LEU A 80 -7.20 17.42 -9.72
C LEU A 80 -7.50 18.86 -9.30
N ILE A 81 -7.10 19.26 -8.09
CA ILE A 81 -7.26 20.63 -7.58
C ILE A 81 -6.52 21.64 -8.45
N GLU A 82 -5.36 21.27 -9.00
CA GLU A 82 -4.62 22.15 -9.91
C GLU A 82 -5.39 22.50 -11.19
N GLN A 83 -6.29 21.62 -11.65
CA GLN A 83 -7.12 21.80 -12.84
C GLN A 83 -8.37 22.65 -12.58
N PHE A 84 -8.70 22.99 -11.33
CA PHE A 84 -9.87 23.79 -11.02
C PHE A 84 -9.72 25.25 -11.49
N PRO A 85 -10.80 25.89 -11.96
CA PRO A 85 -10.82 27.31 -12.24
C PRO A 85 -10.39 28.16 -11.03
N LEU A 86 -9.67 29.24 -11.30
CA LEU A 86 -9.16 30.13 -10.23
C LEU A 86 -10.28 30.70 -9.34
N GLU A 87 -11.45 30.95 -9.90
CA GLU A 87 -12.61 31.46 -9.19
C GLU A 87 -13.06 30.52 -8.07
N LEU A 88 -13.11 29.22 -8.35
CA LEU A 88 -13.52 28.19 -7.38
C LEU A 88 -12.46 27.94 -6.29
N LYS A 89 -11.17 28.20 -6.60
CA LYS A 89 -10.10 28.11 -5.60
C LYS A 89 -10.18 29.22 -4.55
N ILE A 90 -10.80 30.35 -4.88
CA ILE A 90 -10.97 31.51 -4.00
C ILE A 90 -12.20 31.34 -3.10
N GLU A 91 -13.22 30.60 -3.52
CA GLU A 91 -14.47 30.39 -2.77
C GLU A 91 -14.32 29.68 -1.43
N GLY A 92 -13.20 28.97 -1.23
CA GLY A 92 -12.84 28.35 0.02
C GLY A 92 -12.71 26.83 -0.01
N ARG A 93 -12.15 26.31 1.08
CA ARG A 93 -11.80 24.88 1.19
C ARG A 93 -13.00 23.95 1.10
N GLN A 94 -14.17 24.37 1.57
CA GLN A 94 -15.38 23.53 1.56
C GLN A 94 -15.89 23.27 0.14
N THR A 95 -15.91 24.30 -0.73
CA THR A 95 -16.30 24.18 -2.14
C THR A 95 -15.39 23.22 -2.88
N ILE A 96 -14.07 23.28 -2.64
CA ILE A 96 -13.08 22.37 -3.22
C ILE A 96 -13.36 20.93 -2.81
N LEU A 97 -13.65 20.68 -1.53
CA LEU A 97 -13.93 19.32 -1.04
C LEU A 97 -15.21 18.72 -1.62
N ILE A 98 -16.26 19.56 -1.79
CA ILE A 98 -17.53 19.12 -2.41
C ILE A 98 -17.30 18.75 -3.88
N LEU A 99 -16.57 19.60 -4.62
CA LEU A 99 -16.26 19.34 -6.03
C LEU A 99 -15.38 18.10 -6.20
N LEU A 100 -14.39 17.90 -5.35
CA LEU A 100 -13.58 16.69 -5.33
C LEU A 100 -14.44 15.45 -5.13
N ALA A 101 -15.32 15.46 -4.13
CA ALA A 101 -16.21 14.35 -3.86
C ALA A 101 -17.18 14.10 -5.04
N GLN A 102 -17.70 15.15 -5.68
CA GLN A 102 -18.56 15.03 -6.84
C GLN A 102 -17.84 14.40 -8.03
N ILE A 103 -16.62 14.85 -8.35
CA ILE A 103 -15.81 14.30 -9.45
C ILE A 103 -15.44 12.83 -9.18
N GLN A 104 -15.07 12.50 -7.93
CA GLN A 104 -14.78 11.11 -7.54
C GLN A 104 -16.03 10.22 -7.68
N ASN A 105 -17.20 10.68 -7.22
CA ASN A 105 -18.44 9.93 -7.37
C ASN A 105 -18.79 9.68 -8.84
N ILE A 106 -18.64 10.68 -9.70
CA ILE A 106 -18.86 10.53 -11.15
C ILE A 106 -17.86 9.55 -11.75
N SER A 107 -16.60 9.62 -11.38
CA SER A 107 -15.55 8.66 -11.77
C SER A 107 -15.89 7.23 -11.37
N ASP A 108 -16.52 7.06 -10.20
CA ASP A 108 -16.98 5.77 -9.71
C ASP A 108 -18.34 5.34 -10.33
N GLY A 109 -18.89 6.13 -11.27
CA GLY A 109 -20.13 5.84 -11.99
C GLY A 109 -21.41 6.28 -11.26
N VAL A 110 -21.28 7.06 -10.19
CA VAL A 110 -22.43 7.61 -9.44
C VAL A 110 -22.64 9.06 -9.85
N VAL A 111 -23.57 9.30 -10.77
CA VAL A 111 -23.93 10.66 -11.21
C VAL A 111 -25.12 11.13 -10.37
N VAL A 112 -24.91 12.19 -9.59
CA VAL A 112 -25.97 12.82 -8.79
C VAL A 112 -26.28 14.19 -9.39
N GLY A 113 -27.52 14.40 -9.79
CA GLY A 113 -28.00 15.67 -10.39
C GLY A 113 -27.58 15.83 -11.85
N GLN A 114 -27.46 17.09 -12.28
CA GLN A 114 -26.96 17.49 -13.59
C GLN A 114 -25.62 18.20 -13.41
N PRO A 115 -24.50 17.48 -13.48
CA PRO A 115 -23.17 18.09 -13.36
C PRO A 115 -22.85 18.93 -14.59
N ASP A 116 -22.14 20.01 -14.40
CA ASP A 116 -21.63 20.84 -15.48
C ASP A 116 -20.68 20.04 -16.38
N GLU A 117 -20.61 20.41 -17.65
CA GLU A 117 -19.81 19.71 -18.66
C GLU A 117 -18.32 19.62 -18.30
N TRP A 118 -17.75 20.68 -17.69
CA TRP A 118 -16.36 20.70 -17.25
C TRP A 118 -16.07 19.69 -16.11
N ILE A 119 -17.05 19.42 -15.24
CA ILE A 119 -16.94 18.40 -14.18
C ILE A 119 -16.87 17.01 -14.79
N LEU A 120 -17.68 16.74 -15.82
CA LEU A 120 -17.64 15.46 -16.55
C LEU A 120 -16.29 15.22 -17.22
N VAL A 121 -15.74 16.25 -17.87
CA VAL A 121 -14.40 16.19 -18.48
C VAL A 121 -13.31 15.92 -17.43
N LEU A 122 -13.40 16.55 -16.25
CA LEU A 122 -12.45 16.30 -15.17
C LEU A 122 -12.59 14.91 -14.56
N ALA A 123 -13.82 14.39 -14.45
CA ALA A 123 -14.07 13.04 -13.96
C ALA A 123 -13.49 11.99 -14.92
N GLU A 124 -13.59 12.19 -16.23
CA GLU A 124 -12.97 11.32 -17.23
C GLU A 124 -11.44 11.36 -17.13
N LYS A 125 -10.84 12.56 -17.01
CA LYS A 125 -9.40 12.71 -16.80
C LYS A 125 -8.95 12.01 -15.52
N PHE A 126 -9.67 12.17 -14.43
CA PHE A 126 -9.37 11.55 -13.15
C PHE A 126 -9.41 10.01 -13.25
N THR A 127 -10.42 9.47 -13.93
CA THR A 127 -10.53 8.03 -14.22
C THR A 127 -9.32 7.52 -15.02
N ASN A 128 -8.90 8.28 -16.03
CA ASN A 128 -7.73 7.92 -16.83
C ASN A 128 -6.45 7.97 -16.00
N TRP A 129 -6.24 8.99 -15.18
CA TRP A 129 -5.06 9.08 -14.31
C TRP A 129 -5.01 7.93 -13.30
N ARG A 130 -6.16 7.57 -12.70
CA ARG A 130 -6.28 6.44 -11.79
C ARG A 130 -5.92 5.12 -12.47
N ASN A 131 -6.41 4.89 -13.69
CA ASN A 131 -6.08 3.70 -14.48
C ASN A 131 -4.59 3.63 -14.82
N TYR A 132 -3.97 4.74 -15.21
CA TYR A 132 -2.52 4.81 -15.45
C TYR A 132 -1.72 4.55 -14.17
N SER A 133 -2.13 5.13 -13.06
CA SER A 133 -1.54 4.91 -11.74
C SER A 133 -1.57 3.43 -11.36
N ASP A 134 -2.72 2.78 -11.50
CA ASP A 134 -2.90 1.36 -11.19
C ASP A 134 -2.03 0.45 -12.07
N ILE A 135 -1.91 0.75 -13.35
CA ILE A 135 -1.04 -0.01 -14.27
C ILE A 135 0.43 0.18 -13.88
N LEU A 136 0.85 1.41 -13.60
CA LEU A 136 2.23 1.74 -13.28
C LEU A 136 2.68 1.08 -11.98
N ILE A 137 1.87 1.16 -10.92
CA ILE A 137 2.21 0.53 -9.64
C ILE A 137 2.24 -1.00 -9.75
N SER A 138 1.33 -1.56 -10.54
CA SER A 138 1.29 -3.01 -10.79
C SER A 138 2.55 -3.49 -11.50
N PHE A 139 2.95 -2.78 -12.53
CA PHE A 139 4.19 -3.06 -13.24
C PHE A 139 5.41 -2.92 -12.32
N ALA A 140 5.49 -1.84 -11.55
CA ALA A 140 6.56 -1.61 -10.59
C ALA A 140 6.61 -2.71 -9.51
N ALA A 141 5.47 -3.17 -9.01
CA ALA A 141 5.40 -4.25 -8.03
C ALA A 141 5.88 -5.59 -8.61
N VAL A 142 5.52 -5.91 -9.85
CA VAL A 142 6.00 -7.13 -10.54
C VAL A 142 7.50 -7.06 -10.76
N VAL A 143 8.03 -5.94 -11.24
CA VAL A 143 9.49 -5.75 -11.43
C VAL A 143 10.22 -5.86 -10.10
N CYS A 144 9.72 -5.21 -9.06
CA CYS A 144 10.30 -5.28 -7.71
C CYS A 144 10.31 -6.74 -7.19
N SER A 145 9.22 -7.48 -7.39
CA SER A 145 9.09 -8.88 -7.00
C SER A 145 10.10 -9.77 -7.75
N LEU A 146 10.24 -9.57 -9.06
CA LEU A 146 11.20 -10.33 -9.87
C LEU A 146 12.65 -10.03 -9.46
N VAL A 147 13.00 -8.75 -9.30
CA VAL A 147 14.35 -8.34 -8.87
C VAL A 147 14.69 -8.91 -7.49
N GLY A 148 13.77 -8.80 -6.53
CA GLY A 148 13.95 -9.34 -5.18
C GLY A 148 14.11 -10.86 -5.18
N GLY A 149 13.28 -11.56 -5.95
CA GLY A 149 13.34 -13.02 -6.08
C GLY A 149 14.63 -13.50 -6.76
N LEU A 150 15.04 -12.87 -7.85
CA LEU A 150 16.30 -13.17 -8.54
C LEU A 150 17.52 -12.92 -7.66
N TYR A 151 17.54 -11.80 -6.93
CA TYR A 151 18.58 -11.53 -5.96
C TYR A 151 18.64 -12.62 -4.88
N GLY A 152 17.48 -13.01 -4.34
CA GLY A 152 17.39 -14.11 -3.37
C GLY A 152 17.93 -15.42 -3.90
N ILE A 153 17.57 -15.81 -5.13
CA ILE A 153 18.08 -17.04 -5.78
C ILE A 153 19.60 -17.02 -5.98
N ASN A 154 20.16 -15.88 -6.36
CA ASN A 154 21.60 -15.76 -6.58
C ASN A 154 22.41 -15.92 -5.28
N ARG A 155 21.78 -15.73 -4.12
CA ARG A 155 22.38 -15.96 -2.80
C ARG A 155 22.33 -17.42 -2.31
N ILE A 156 21.57 -18.31 -3.01
CA ILE A 156 21.42 -19.71 -2.60
C ILE A 156 22.72 -20.46 -2.87
N GLN A 157 23.38 -20.85 -1.79
CA GLN A 157 24.58 -21.68 -1.77
C GLN A 157 24.48 -22.69 -0.61
N PRO A 158 25.13 -23.86 -0.67
CA PRO A 158 25.11 -24.86 0.42
C PRO A 158 25.60 -24.30 1.76
N ALA A 159 26.59 -23.38 1.74
CA ALA A 159 27.14 -22.73 2.92
C ALA A 159 26.27 -21.55 3.45
N PHE A 160 25.24 -21.13 2.70
CA PHE A 160 24.41 -19.99 3.08
C PHE A 160 23.50 -20.34 4.27
N ARG A 161 23.56 -19.54 5.32
CA ARG A 161 22.72 -19.70 6.53
C ARG A 161 21.31 -19.12 6.29
N ALA A 162 20.55 -19.76 5.40
CA ALA A 162 19.24 -19.30 4.97
C ALA A 162 18.26 -19.15 6.14
N ARG A 163 18.31 -20.00 7.15
CA ARG A 163 17.48 -19.89 8.35
C ARG A 163 17.69 -18.56 9.06
N ASN A 164 18.94 -18.20 9.34
CA ASN A 164 19.28 -16.96 10.05
C ASN A 164 18.85 -15.72 9.25
N ALA A 165 19.03 -15.75 7.92
CA ALA A 165 18.59 -14.64 7.06
C ALA A 165 17.07 -14.48 7.05
N VAL A 166 16.29 -15.57 7.02
CA VAL A 166 14.83 -15.53 7.11
C VAL A 166 14.39 -15.03 8.49
N GLU A 167 15.00 -15.52 9.57
CA GLU A 167 14.70 -15.06 10.93
C GLU A 167 14.94 -13.57 11.09
N VAL A 168 16.05 -13.04 10.59
CA VAL A 168 16.35 -11.59 10.62
C VAL A 168 15.32 -10.79 9.83
N LEU A 169 14.94 -11.24 8.63
CA LEU A 169 13.92 -10.56 7.82
C LEU A 169 12.55 -10.54 8.52
N LEU A 170 12.16 -11.67 9.13
CA LEU A 170 10.91 -11.75 9.89
C LEU A 170 10.93 -10.87 11.13
N MET A 171 12.02 -10.88 11.89
CA MET A 171 12.17 -10.00 13.08
C MET A 171 12.15 -8.53 12.70
N ALA A 172 12.80 -8.14 11.59
CA ALA A 172 12.75 -6.77 11.08
C ALA A 172 11.33 -6.37 10.69
N GLY A 173 10.61 -7.24 9.99
CA GLY A 173 9.21 -7.00 9.63
C GLY A 173 8.31 -6.83 10.86
N LEU A 174 8.42 -7.72 11.84
CA LEU A 174 7.68 -7.63 13.11
C LEU A 174 8.03 -6.35 13.88
N GLY A 175 9.31 -5.95 13.89
CA GLY A 175 9.76 -4.72 14.50
C GLY A 175 9.11 -3.48 13.85
N VAL A 176 9.06 -3.43 12.52
CA VAL A 176 8.38 -2.35 11.79
C VAL A 176 6.89 -2.31 12.12
N CYS A 177 6.21 -3.47 12.11
CA CYS A 177 4.79 -3.55 12.48
C CYS A 177 4.55 -3.07 13.93
N SER A 178 5.45 -3.42 14.85
CA SER A 178 5.37 -2.97 16.26
C SER A 178 5.50 -1.45 16.38
N VAL A 179 6.43 -0.84 15.66
CA VAL A 179 6.61 0.63 15.64
C VAL A 179 5.36 1.32 15.09
N ILE A 180 4.80 0.82 13.99
CA ILE A 180 3.57 1.35 13.40
C ILE A 180 2.41 1.26 14.41
N ALA A 181 2.25 0.12 15.08
CA ALA A 181 1.21 -0.06 16.10
C ALA A 181 1.35 0.94 17.25
N ILE A 182 2.56 1.18 17.74
CA ILE A 182 2.82 2.16 18.81
C ILE A 182 2.46 3.57 18.34
N ILE A 183 2.89 3.98 17.14
CA ILE A 183 2.59 5.31 16.59
C ILE A 183 1.08 5.49 16.41
N THR A 184 0.39 4.46 15.91
CA THR A 184 -1.08 4.50 15.75
C THR A 184 -1.80 4.66 17.09
N THR A 185 -1.37 3.90 18.09
CA THR A 185 -1.94 3.98 19.45
C THR A 185 -1.74 5.39 20.05
N ILE A 186 -0.55 5.95 19.92
CA ILE A 186 -0.26 7.31 20.36
C ILE A 186 -1.13 8.31 19.61
N GLY A 187 -1.30 8.17 18.29
CA GLY A 187 -2.16 9.03 17.48
C GLY A 187 -3.63 9.01 17.94
N ILE A 188 -4.16 7.82 18.25
CA ILE A 188 -5.53 7.68 18.77
C ILE A 188 -5.67 8.39 20.12
N VAL A 189 -4.71 8.19 21.03
CA VAL A 189 -4.73 8.86 22.35
C VAL A 189 -4.73 10.38 22.19
N PHE A 190 -3.88 10.94 21.33
CA PHE A 190 -3.86 12.37 21.04
C PHE A 190 -5.17 12.85 20.43
N SER A 191 -5.76 12.12 19.48
CA SER A 191 -7.04 12.48 18.86
C SER A 191 -8.14 12.59 19.91
N VAL A 192 -8.27 11.59 20.79
CA VAL A 192 -9.26 11.58 21.87
C VAL A 192 -9.05 12.75 22.85
N ILE A 193 -7.81 13.06 23.22
CA ILE A 193 -7.49 14.19 24.09
C ILE A 193 -7.92 15.51 23.41
N PHE A 194 -7.55 15.72 22.14
CA PHE A 194 -7.92 16.94 21.42
C PHE A 194 -9.43 17.11 21.26
N GLU A 195 -10.17 16.03 21.05
CA GLU A 195 -11.63 16.08 20.94
C GLU A 195 -12.31 16.32 22.31
N SER A 196 -11.71 15.88 23.42
CA SER A 196 -12.27 16.05 24.76
C SER A 196 -12.09 17.45 25.33
N ILE A 197 -11.06 18.20 24.89
CA ILE A 197 -10.76 19.55 25.39
C ILE A 197 -11.93 20.53 25.18
N PRO A 198 -12.50 20.72 23.95
CA PRO A 198 -13.60 21.68 23.77
C PRO A 198 -14.85 21.28 24.52
N VAL A 199 -15.14 19.98 24.69
CA VAL A 199 -16.29 19.51 25.48
C VAL A 199 -16.13 19.86 26.97
N SER A 200 -14.92 19.72 27.52
CA SER A 200 -14.60 20.07 28.90
C SER A 200 -14.77 21.58 29.16
N TYR A 201 -14.32 22.44 28.21
CA TYR A 201 -14.50 23.90 28.34
C TYR A 201 -15.96 24.33 28.27
N THR A 202 -16.79 23.74 27.43
CA THR A 202 -18.21 24.06 27.33
C THR A 202 -18.97 23.62 28.55
N HIS A 203 -18.61 22.48 29.16
CA HIS A 203 -19.28 21.98 30.36
C HIS A 203 -18.94 22.77 31.61
N LEU A 204 -17.68 23.22 31.76
CA LEU A 204 -17.25 24.09 32.89
C LEU A 204 -17.92 25.47 32.82
N ARG A 205 -18.02 26.05 31.59
CA ARG A 205 -18.64 27.36 31.40
C ARG A 205 -20.16 27.36 31.66
N ALA A 206 -20.83 26.22 31.40
CA ALA A 206 -22.26 26.07 31.72
C ALA A 206 -22.53 26.04 33.23
N HIS A 207 -21.57 25.57 34.01
CA HIS A 207 -21.69 25.57 35.50
C HIS A 207 -21.44 26.93 36.12
N GLU A 208 -20.56 27.77 35.53
CA GLU A 208 -20.29 29.13 36.03
C GLU A 208 -21.44 30.13 35.76
N THR A 209 -22.28 29.86 34.73
CA THR A 209 -23.41 30.76 34.38
C THR A 209 -24.71 30.40 35.11
N SER A 210 -24.72 29.42 36.00
CA SER A 210 -25.91 28.98 36.76
C SER A 210 -25.88 29.43 38.24
N GLU A 211 -24.93 30.28 38.66
CA GLU A 211 -24.93 31.03 39.91
C GLU A 211 -25.24 32.53 39.63
#